data_b7bacb34967ec6ab7974ec31ead6b001
#
_entry.id   b7bacb34967ec6ab7974ec31ead6b001
#
_cell.length_a   1.000
_cell.length_b   1.000
_cell.length_c   1.000
_cell.angle_alpha   90.00
_cell.angle_beta   90.00
_cell.angle_gamma   90.00
#
_symmetry.space_group_name_H-M   'P 1'
#
loop_
_entity.id
_entity.type
_entity.pdbx_description
1 polymer ?
#
loop_
_entity_poly.entity_id
_entity_poly.type
_entity_poly.pdbx_seq_one_letter_code
_entity_poly.pdbx_strand_id
1 'polypeptide(L)'
;MRLKSINPKNNVLIKSWSIHNDEEINNLLDKSFEAQIRWRDTELSFRLNCLDDIANLLRENSKEYGTLMAEEMGKPLSQGIAEVEKCAWLCDYYKENAESFLSPKNIDTGNYKSLVTFQPLGLILGVMPWNFPFWQVFRFA
;
A
#
# COMPACT_ATOMS: atom_id res chain seq x y z
N MET A 1 -25.68 -0.34 -10.64
CA MET A 1 -25.32 -1.25 -9.53
C MET A 1 -24.54 -0.46 -8.48
N ARG A 2 -24.61 -0.82 -7.18
CA ARG A 2 -23.83 -0.14 -6.13
C ARG A 2 -23.13 -1.19 -5.25
N LEU A 3 -21.88 -0.94 -4.90
CA LEU A 3 -21.18 -1.71 -3.89
C LEU A 3 -21.61 -1.20 -2.50
N LYS A 4 -21.73 -2.10 -1.53
CA LYS A 4 -22.17 -1.76 -0.17
C LYS A 4 -21.26 -2.41 0.85
N SER A 5 -20.91 -1.65 1.88
CA SER A 5 -20.31 -2.15 3.12
C SER A 5 -21.42 -2.25 4.16
N ILE A 6 -21.58 -3.42 4.75
CA ILE A 6 -22.64 -3.72 5.71
C ILE A 6 -22.01 -4.36 6.93
N ASN A 7 -22.31 -3.84 8.12
CA ASN A 7 -21.82 -4.37 9.37
C ASN A 7 -22.36 -5.80 9.59
N PRO A 8 -21.51 -6.83 9.67
CA PRO A 8 -21.94 -8.22 9.77
C PRO A 8 -22.61 -8.57 11.10
N LYS A 9 -22.44 -7.74 12.14
CA LYS A 9 -23.01 -7.94 13.47
C LYS A 9 -24.51 -7.55 13.54
N ASN A 10 -24.88 -6.47 12.86
CA ASN A 10 -26.21 -5.86 13.01
C ASN A 10 -26.91 -5.58 11.68
N ASN A 11 -26.29 -5.91 10.55
CA ASN A 11 -26.80 -5.69 9.19
C ASN A 11 -27.03 -4.20 8.84
N VAL A 12 -26.44 -3.27 9.58
CA VAL A 12 -26.53 -1.84 9.28
C VAL A 12 -25.63 -1.48 8.12
N LEU A 13 -26.15 -0.72 7.15
CA LEU A 13 -25.38 -0.18 6.04
C LEU A 13 -24.37 0.84 6.56
N ILE A 14 -23.08 0.59 6.38
CA ILE A 14 -22.00 1.52 6.72
C ILE A 14 -21.84 2.54 5.59
N LYS A 15 -21.65 2.07 4.35
CA LYS A 15 -21.41 2.94 3.20
C LYS A 15 -21.79 2.27 1.88
N SER A 16 -22.09 3.06 0.86
CA SER A 16 -22.29 2.56 -0.50
C SER A 16 -21.54 3.42 -1.52
N TRP A 17 -21.05 2.76 -2.57
CA TRP A 17 -20.30 3.40 -3.65
C TRP A 17 -20.94 3.08 -5.00
N SER A 18 -20.85 4.04 -5.93
CA SER A 18 -21.14 3.77 -7.35
C SER A 18 -20.04 2.90 -7.96
N ILE A 19 -20.40 2.04 -8.90
CA ILE A 19 -19.42 1.32 -9.71
C ILE A 19 -18.99 2.26 -10.82
N HIS A 20 -17.70 2.34 -11.07
CA HIS A 20 -17.15 3.07 -12.21
C HIS A 20 -17.57 2.42 -13.53
N ASN A 21 -17.81 3.24 -14.53
CA ASN A 21 -17.96 2.79 -15.90
C ASN A 21 -16.58 2.69 -16.58
N ASP A 22 -16.55 2.16 -17.81
CA ASP A 22 -15.29 1.92 -18.52
C ASP A 22 -14.52 3.22 -18.82
N GLU A 23 -15.22 4.33 -19.08
CA GLU A 23 -14.61 5.64 -19.32
C GLU A 23 -13.94 6.18 -18.05
N GLU A 24 -14.63 6.08 -16.90
CA GLU A 24 -14.06 6.46 -15.61
C GLU A 24 -12.84 5.60 -15.25
N ILE A 25 -12.88 4.29 -15.53
CA ILE A 25 -11.74 3.39 -15.32
C ILE A 25 -10.56 3.78 -16.20
N ASN A 26 -10.77 4.02 -17.50
CA ASN A 26 -9.70 4.43 -18.41
C ASN A 26 -9.08 5.77 -17.98
N ASN A 27 -9.89 6.75 -17.59
CA ASN A 27 -9.41 8.02 -17.07
C ASN A 27 -8.58 7.87 -15.78
N LEU A 28 -8.93 6.93 -14.90
CA LEU A 28 -8.15 6.63 -13.71
C LEU A 28 -6.81 5.95 -14.04
N LEU A 29 -6.79 5.05 -15.02
CA LEU A 29 -5.57 4.40 -15.51
C LEU A 29 -4.60 5.42 -16.11
N ASP A 30 -5.09 6.32 -16.98
CA ASP A 30 -4.27 7.37 -17.60
C ASP A 30 -3.65 8.29 -16.54
N LYS A 31 -4.45 8.77 -15.58
CA LYS A 31 -3.95 9.59 -14.46
C LYS A 31 -2.92 8.84 -13.60
N SER A 32 -3.15 7.56 -13.36
CA SER A 32 -2.23 6.74 -12.58
C SER A 32 -0.91 6.52 -13.33
N PHE A 33 -0.97 6.34 -14.64
CA PHE A 33 0.22 6.22 -15.48
C PHE A 33 1.05 7.51 -15.48
N GLU A 34 0.42 8.67 -15.66
CA GLU A 34 1.11 9.96 -15.56
C GLU A 34 1.70 10.21 -14.17
N ALA A 35 0.98 9.84 -13.11
CA ALA A 35 1.46 9.97 -11.74
C ALA A 35 2.69 9.07 -11.50
N GLN A 36 2.68 7.84 -12.02
CA GLN A 36 3.79 6.90 -11.91
C GLN A 36 5.06 7.45 -12.58
N ILE A 37 4.95 8.10 -13.76
CA ILE A 37 6.11 8.72 -14.43
C ILE A 37 6.74 9.77 -13.51
N ARG A 38 5.95 10.66 -12.93
CA ARG A 38 6.46 11.69 -11.99
C ARG A 38 7.03 11.06 -10.71
N TRP A 39 6.37 10.05 -10.17
CA TRP A 39 6.81 9.35 -8.97
C TRP A 39 8.14 8.62 -9.16
N ARG A 40 8.32 7.96 -10.30
CA ARG A 40 9.57 7.27 -10.68
C ARG A 40 10.77 8.20 -10.61
N ASP A 41 10.61 9.44 -11.01
CA ASP A 41 11.68 10.42 -11.12
C ASP A 41 11.93 11.18 -9.78
N THR A 42 11.22 10.83 -8.70
CA THR A 42 11.49 11.38 -7.36
C THR A 42 12.71 10.74 -6.71
N GLU A 43 13.41 11.53 -5.90
CA GLU A 43 14.53 11.04 -5.08
C GLU A 43 14.06 9.96 -4.10
N LEU A 44 14.93 8.96 -3.85
CA LEU A 44 14.62 7.90 -2.89
C LEU A 44 14.34 8.46 -1.49
N SER A 45 15.13 9.44 -1.05
CA SER A 45 14.95 10.11 0.26
C SER A 45 13.55 10.70 0.42
N PHE A 46 12.99 11.30 -0.63
CA PHE A 46 11.61 11.81 -0.59
C PHE A 46 10.60 10.67 -0.38
N ARG A 47 10.74 9.56 -1.10
CA ARG A 47 9.87 8.38 -0.95
C ARG A 47 9.97 7.75 0.43
N LEU A 48 11.18 7.71 1.01
CA LEU A 48 11.39 7.21 2.37
C LEU A 48 10.75 8.11 3.43
N ASN A 49 10.77 9.43 3.23
CA ASN A 49 10.06 10.36 4.11
C ASN A 49 8.54 10.15 4.05
N CYS A 50 7.97 9.85 2.86
CA CYS A 50 6.56 9.48 2.75
C CYS A 50 6.21 8.21 3.55
N LEU A 51 7.11 7.21 3.60
CA LEU A 51 6.91 6.02 4.43
C LEU A 51 6.91 6.36 5.93
N ASP A 52 7.76 7.28 6.36
CA ASP A 52 7.80 7.77 7.74
C ASP A 52 6.48 8.46 8.14
N ASP A 53 6.02 9.38 7.29
CA ASP A 53 4.76 10.09 7.49
C ASP A 53 3.58 9.11 7.58
N ILE A 54 3.54 8.11 6.69
CA ILE A 54 2.54 7.06 6.69
C ILE A 54 2.60 6.22 7.98
N ALA A 55 3.80 5.83 8.43
CA ALA A 55 3.96 5.06 9.66
C ALA A 55 3.42 5.83 10.88
N ASN A 56 3.69 7.13 10.96
CA ASN A 56 3.18 7.99 12.02
C ASN A 56 1.64 8.10 11.98
N LEU A 57 1.07 8.36 10.79
CA LEU A 57 -0.39 8.42 10.61
C LEU A 57 -1.08 7.10 10.98
N LEU A 58 -0.48 5.96 10.63
CA LEU A 58 -1.01 4.64 11.01
C LEU A 58 -1.06 4.46 12.52
N ARG A 59 0.00 4.84 13.25
CA ARG A 59 0.05 4.74 14.70
C ARG A 59 -0.94 5.68 15.37
N GLU A 60 -0.99 6.93 14.95
CA GLU A 60 -1.92 7.93 15.50
C GLU A 60 -3.38 7.50 15.35
N ASN A 61 -3.73 6.83 14.25
CA ASN A 61 -5.10 6.44 13.93
C ASN A 61 -5.36 4.93 14.08
N SER A 62 -4.46 4.17 14.72
CA SER A 62 -4.53 2.70 14.77
C SER A 62 -5.85 2.19 15.37
N LYS A 63 -6.38 2.88 16.39
CA LYS A 63 -7.68 2.55 16.99
C LYS A 63 -8.85 2.82 16.05
N GLU A 64 -8.83 3.92 15.32
CA GLU A 64 -9.88 4.27 14.36
C GLU A 64 -9.93 3.24 13.23
N TYR A 65 -8.80 2.93 12.63
CA TYR A 65 -8.69 1.93 11.56
C TYR A 65 -9.03 0.52 12.04
N GLY A 66 -8.62 0.16 13.26
CA GLY A 66 -9.02 -1.10 13.89
C GLY A 66 -10.53 -1.19 14.12
N THR A 67 -11.17 -0.09 14.51
CA THR A 67 -12.63 0.00 14.67
C THR A 67 -13.35 -0.16 13.33
N LEU A 68 -12.87 0.50 12.29
CA LEU A 68 -13.41 0.36 10.94
C LEU A 68 -13.38 -1.10 10.47
N MET A 69 -12.27 -1.81 10.67
CA MET A 69 -12.18 -3.25 10.35
C MET A 69 -13.15 -4.09 11.16
N ALA A 70 -13.34 -3.78 12.45
CA ALA A 70 -14.31 -4.47 13.30
C ALA A 70 -15.76 -4.27 12.80
N GLU A 71 -16.09 -3.07 12.36
CA GLU A 71 -17.41 -2.72 11.85
C GLU A 71 -17.69 -3.32 10.46
N GLU A 72 -16.72 -3.28 9.54
CA GLU A 72 -16.91 -3.72 8.16
C GLU A 72 -16.85 -5.25 7.98
N MET A 73 -16.02 -5.93 8.76
CA MET A 73 -15.75 -7.36 8.55
C MET A 73 -15.83 -8.22 9.81
N GLY A 74 -16.13 -7.62 10.96
CA GLY A 74 -16.23 -8.36 12.22
C GLY A 74 -14.90 -8.77 12.82
N LYS A 75 -13.79 -8.15 12.42
CA LYS A 75 -12.46 -8.44 12.97
C LYS A 75 -12.39 -8.02 14.44
N PRO A 76 -11.82 -8.83 15.35
CA PRO A 76 -11.59 -8.39 16.73
C PRO A 76 -10.78 -7.10 16.78
N LEU A 77 -11.22 -6.10 17.53
CA LEU A 77 -10.61 -4.77 17.58
C LEU A 77 -9.10 -4.82 17.88
N SER A 78 -8.69 -5.66 18.82
CA SER A 78 -7.26 -5.83 19.15
C SER A 78 -6.44 -6.35 17.97
N GLN A 79 -7.01 -7.25 17.16
CA GLN A 79 -6.35 -7.76 15.96
C GLN A 79 -6.30 -6.72 14.84
N GLY A 80 -7.34 -5.89 14.72
CA GLY A 80 -7.36 -4.76 13.80
C GLY A 80 -6.28 -3.75 14.13
N ILE A 81 -6.18 -3.33 15.39
CA ILE A 81 -5.12 -2.43 15.86
C ILE A 81 -3.73 -3.04 15.60
N ALA A 82 -3.52 -4.31 15.97
CA ALA A 82 -2.25 -4.99 15.74
C ALA A 82 -1.87 -5.09 14.24
N GLU A 83 -2.84 -5.21 13.35
CA GLU A 83 -2.59 -5.20 11.91
C GLU A 83 -2.10 -3.83 11.45
N VAL A 84 -2.72 -2.74 11.90
CA VAL A 84 -2.30 -1.37 11.56
C VAL A 84 -0.89 -1.07 12.08
N GLU A 85 -0.61 -1.43 13.33
CA GLU A 85 0.72 -1.28 13.93
C GLU A 85 1.80 -2.08 13.16
N LYS A 86 1.44 -3.26 12.68
CA LYS A 86 2.33 -4.07 11.83
C LYS A 86 2.61 -3.39 10.49
N CYS A 87 1.63 -2.69 9.92
CA CYS A 87 1.84 -1.91 8.69
C CYS A 87 2.77 -0.72 8.93
N ALA A 88 2.62 -0.02 10.06
CA ALA A 88 3.53 1.05 10.45
C ALA A 88 4.97 0.54 10.63
N TRP A 89 5.15 -0.58 11.33
CA TRP A 89 6.44 -1.24 11.44
C TRP A 89 7.05 -1.62 10.08
N LEU A 90 6.24 -2.07 9.14
CA LEU A 90 6.71 -2.41 7.79
C LEU A 90 7.22 -1.17 7.04
N CYS A 91 6.55 -0.02 7.19
CA CYS A 91 7.02 1.25 6.63
C CYS A 91 8.39 1.64 7.20
N ASP A 92 8.57 1.54 8.52
CA ASP A 92 9.87 1.79 9.16
C ASP A 92 10.96 0.86 8.61
N TYR A 93 10.64 -0.43 8.50
CA TYR A 93 11.56 -1.43 7.96
C TYR A 93 12.03 -1.09 6.54
N TYR A 94 11.14 -0.68 5.67
CA TYR A 94 11.52 -0.27 4.32
C TYR A 94 12.25 1.08 4.31
N LYS A 95 11.88 2.02 5.17
CA LYS A 95 12.63 3.28 5.33
C LYS A 95 14.09 3.02 5.68
N GLU A 96 14.36 2.08 6.59
CA GLU A 96 15.71 1.75 7.05
C GLU A 96 16.52 0.93 6.04
N ASN A 97 15.87 0.11 5.20
CA ASN A 97 16.56 -0.90 4.40
C ASN A 97 16.48 -0.68 2.88
N ALA A 98 15.60 0.19 2.38
CA ALA A 98 15.34 0.32 0.95
C ALA A 98 16.57 0.76 0.16
N GLU A 99 17.42 1.63 0.69
CA GLU A 99 18.64 2.05 0.04
C GLU A 99 19.55 0.84 -0.23
N SER A 100 19.73 -0.03 0.75
CA SER A 100 20.53 -1.27 0.61
C SER A 100 19.90 -2.23 -0.39
N PHE A 101 18.56 -2.35 -0.40
CA PHE A 101 17.86 -3.27 -1.32
C PHE A 101 17.93 -2.81 -2.77
N LEU A 102 17.88 -1.49 -3.00
CA LEU A 102 17.84 -0.89 -4.34
C LEU A 102 19.22 -0.54 -4.87
N SER A 103 20.26 -0.63 -4.06
CA SER A 103 21.65 -0.35 -4.48
C SER A 103 22.09 -1.32 -5.59
N PRO A 104 22.78 -0.83 -6.62
CA PRO A 104 23.33 -1.68 -7.65
C PRO A 104 24.31 -2.71 -7.08
N LYS A 105 24.22 -3.95 -7.52
CA LYS A 105 25.09 -5.05 -7.08
C LYS A 105 26.12 -5.38 -8.16
N ASN A 106 27.40 -5.29 -7.80
CA ASN A 106 28.49 -5.75 -8.67
C ASN A 106 28.49 -7.29 -8.69
N ILE A 107 28.58 -7.86 -9.89
CA ILE A 107 28.74 -9.30 -10.09
C ILE A 107 30.14 -9.51 -10.69
N ASP A 108 30.95 -10.29 -10.01
CA ASP A 108 32.27 -10.69 -10.52
C ASP A 108 32.10 -11.74 -11.64
N THR A 109 32.47 -11.35 -12.84
CA THR A 109 32.46 -12.22 -14.03
C THR A 109 33.88 -12.42 -14.59
N GLY A 110 34.91 -12.03 -13.83
CA GLY A 110 36.32 -12.17 -14.18
C GLY A 110 36.83 -11.09 -15.13
N ASN A 111 36.24 -10.90 -16.27
CA ASN A 111 36.80 -10.02 -17.34
C ASN A 111 35.96 -8.77 -17.64
N TYR A 112 34.71 -8.70 -17.13
CA TYR A 112 33.79 -7.61 -17.45
C TYR A 112 33.12 -7.03 -16.20
N LYS A 113 32.91 -5.70 -16.23
CA LYS A 113 32.08 -5.05 -15.20
C LYS A 113 30.61 -5.41 -15.44
N SER A 114 30.04 -6.23 -14.55
CA SER A 114 28.64 -6.64 -14.58
C SER A 114 27.91 -6.10 -13.38
N LEU A 115 26.70 -5.56 -13.60
CA LEU A 115 25.87 -4.94 -12.57
C LEU A 115 24.46 -5.52 -12.61
N VAL A 116 23.87 -5.75 -11.45
CA VAL A 116 22.43 -5.89 -11.28
C VAL A 116 21.88 -4.55 -10.80
N THR A 117 20.95 -3.98 -11.53
CA THR A 117 20.28 -2.73 -11.18
C THR A 117 18.78 -2.95 -11.10
N PHE A 118 18.10 -2.17 -10.24
CA PHE A 118 16.66 -2.25 -10.06
C PHE A 118 15.99 -1.08 -10.81
N GLN A 119 14.91 -1.38 -11.53
CA GLN A 119 14.13 -0.38 -12.25
C GLN A 119 12.66 -0.48 -11.83
N PRO A 120 11.94 0.64 -11.70
CA PRO A 120 10.51 0.62 -11.44
C PRO A 120 9.73 -0.15 -12.51
N LEU A 121 8.83 -1.02 -12.11
CA LEU A 121 7.95 -1.76 -13.03
C LEU A 121 6.87 -0.87 -13.64
N GLY A 122 6.56 0.25 -13.02
CA GLY A 122 5.48 1.14 -13.43
C GLY A 122 4.19 0.89 -12.65
N LEU A 123 3.05 1.05 -13.33
CA LEU A 123 1.75 0.83 -12.71
C LEU A 123 1.46 -0.66 -12.56
N ILE A 124 1.08 -1.08 -11.37
CA ILE A 124 0.79 -2.47 -11.04
C ILE A 124 -0.63 -2.59 -10.49
N LEU A 125 -1.38 -3.58 -10.97
CA LEU A 125 -2.69 -3.92 -10.43
C LEU A 125 -2.54 -4.97 -9.31
N GLY A 126 -3.06 -4.64 -8.12
CA GLY A 126 -3.18 -5.59 -7.01
C GLY A 126 -4.64 -5.97 -6.75
N VAL A 127 -4.94 -7.28 -6.74
CA VAL A 127 -6.24 -7.81 -6.31
C VAL A 127 -6.05 -8.46 -4.96
N MET A 128 -6.55 -7.81 -3.91
CA MET A 128 -6.27 -8.16 -2.53
C MET A 128 -7.44 -8.86 -1.85
N PRO A 129 -7.20 -9.92 -1.03
CA PRO A 129 -8.23 -10.50 -0.18
C PRO A 129 -8.61 -9.53 0.94
N TRP A 130 -9.87 -9.61 1.39
CA TRP A 130 -10.47 -8.68 2.35
C TRP A 130 -10.08 -8.93 3.82
N ASN A 131 -9.54 -10.09 4.16
CA ASN A 131 -9.35 -10.53 5.55
C ASN A 131 -8.19 -9.85 6.31
N PHE A 132 -7.27 -9.19 5.59
CA PHE A 132 -6.20 -8.35 6.12
C PHE A 132 -6.07 -7.08 5.26
N PRO A 133 -7.06 -6.17 5.30
CA PRO A 133 -7.18 -5.09 4.32
C PRO A 133 -5.99 -4.12 4.33
N PHE A 134 -5.47 -3.77 5.51
CA PHE A 134 -4.28 -2.93 5.62
C PHE A 134 -3.01 -3.70 5.22
N TRP A 135 -2.78 -4.86 5.82
CA TRP A 135 -1.56 -5.64 5.59
C TRP A 135 -1.35 -5.99 4.12
N GLN A 136 -2.41 -6.35 3.40
CA GLN A 136 -2.29 -6.70 1.99
C GLN A 136 -1.85 -5.50 1.13
N VAL A 137 -2.39 -4.31 1.40
CA VAL A 137 -2.00 -3.07 0.70
C VAL A 137 -0.55 -2.72 1.01
N PHE A 138 -0.20 -2.60 2.29
CA PHE A 138 1.15 -2.18 2.70
C PHE A 138 2.25 -3.16 2.32
N ARG A 139 1.96 -4.46 2.30
CA ARG A 139 2.90 -5.47 1.83
C ARG A 139 3.15 -5.42 0.33
N PHE A 140 2.20 -4.91 -0.43
CA PHE A 140 2.25 -4.85 -1.88
C PHE A 140 2.81 -3.51 -2.39
N ALA A 141 2.39 -2.39 -1.82
CA ALA A 141 2.80 -1.04 -2.21
C ALA A 141 4.22 -0.73 -1.75
#